data_4443a6dfa5df3fbb4d1496dd88998253
#
_entry.id   4443a6dfa5df3fbb4d1496dd88998253
#
_cell.length_a   1.000
_cell.length_b   1.000
_cell.length_c   1.000
_cell.angle_alpha   90.00
_cell.angle_beta   90.00
_cell.angle_gamma   90.00
#
_symmetry.space_group_name_H-M   'P 1'
#
loop_
_entity.id
_entity.type
_entity.pdbx_description
1 polymer ?
#
loop_
_entity_poly.entity_id
_entity_poly.type
_entity_poly.pdbx_seq_one_letter_code
_entity_poly.pdbx_strand_id
1 'polypeptide(L)'
;YIDAIPLNPDIPYGEDTYGNELNYYNTSSLDSSTLFLKYRHKHVAKLDMEYKTGNWSFGSSFRYNSFMLNVDRIFVSSFFETIVPGIPQSREDLSNGDFIVDSRIICQLNEATSLSLIINNLFNREYQTRPANMMAPRTVSIKFGLSL
;
A
#
# COMPACT_ATOMS: atom_id res chain seq x y z
N TYR A 1 -8.46 -9.45 -7.88
CA TYR A 1 -8.21 -8.77 -9.16
C TYR A 1 -9.10 -7.53 -9.26
N ILE A 2 -8.52 -6.39 -9.64
CA ILE A 2 -9.24 -5.12 -9.81
C ILE A 2 -8.94 -4.62 -11.23
N ASP A 3 -9.98 -4.45 -12.03
CA ASP A 3 -9.88 -3.83 -13.34
C ASP A 3 -10.45 -2.40 -13.27
N ALA A 4 -9.61 -1.50 -12.78
CA ALA A 4 -9.98 -0.11 -12.57
C ALA A 4 -9.66 0.71 -13.82
N ILE A 5 -10.65 0.87 -14.70
CA ILE A 5 -10.56 1.65 -15.93
C ILE A 5 -11.53 2.83 -15.90
N PRO A 6 -11.25 3.95 -16.58
CA PRO A 6 -12.23 5.04 -16.74
C PRO A 6 -13.39 4.60 -17.63
N LEU A 7 -14.62 4.97 -17.26
CA LEU A 7 -15.80 4.67 -18.06
C LEU A 7 -15.86 5.51 -19.35
N ASN A 8 -15.38 6.74 -19.29
CA ASN A 8 -15.45 7.71 -20.38
C ASN A 8 -14.08 8.39 -20.56
N PRO A 9 -13.08 7.70 -21.11
CA PRO A 9 -11.72 8.21 -21.18
C PRO A 9 -11.54 9.43 -22.09
N ASP A 10 -12.46 9.64 -23.05
CA ASP A 10 -12.43 10.75 -24.02
C ASP A 10 -13.10 12.01 -23.51
N ILE A 11 -13.97 11.92 -22.49
CA ILE A 11 -14.73 13.06 -22.01
C ILE A 11 -13.81 13.99 -21.21
N PRO A 12 -13.73 15.28 -21.57
CA PRO A 12 -12.99 16.27 -20.80
C PRO A 12 -13.57 16.44 -19.39
N TYR A 13 -12.69 16.52 -18.40
CA TYR A 13 -13.05 16.78 -17.01
C TYR A 13 -12.51 18.13 -16.49
N GLY A 14 -11.80 18.88 -17.32
CA GLY A 14 -11.24 20.18 -17.01
C GLY A 14 -10.44 20.75 -18.16
N GLU A 15 -9.82 21.89 -17.92
CA GLU A 15 -8.92 22.56 -18.87
C GLU A 15 -7.56 22.85 -18.15
N ASP A 16 -6.50 22.87 -18.92
CA ASP A 16 -5.19 23.32 -18.44
C ASP A 16 -5.11 24.85 -18.38
N THR A 17 -3.98 25.38 -17.93
CA THR A 17 -3.72 26.83 -17.85
C THR A 17 -3.67 27.53 -19.21
N TYR A 18 -3.63 26.79 -20.30
CA TYR A 18 -3.61 27.29 -21.68
C TYR A 18 -4.97 27.13 -22.39
N GLY A 19 -5.99 26.59 -21.68
CA GLY A 19 -7.32 26.37 -22.24
C GLY A 19 -7.46 25.09 -23.07
N ASN A 20 -6.52 24.15 -22.97
CA ASN A 20 -6.67 22.84 -23.61
C ASN A 20 -7.50 21.91 -22.72
N GLU A 21 -8.46 21.20 -23.35
CA GLU A 21 -9.28 20.21 -22.65
C GLU A 21 -8.43 19.05 -22.11
N LEU A 22 -8.66 18.71 -20.85
CA LEU A 22 -8.01 17.59 -20.17
C LEU A 22 -8.94 16.39 -20.12
N ASN A 23 -8.51 15.28 -20.69
CA ASN A 23 -9.16 13.98 -20.59
C ASN A 23 -8.17 12.91 -20.10
N TYR A 24 -8.58 11.63 -20.04
CA TYR A 24 -7.70 10.58 -19.54
C TYR A 24 -6.42 10.42 -20.38
N TYR A 25 -6.51 10.58 -21.71
CA TYR A 25 -5.37 10.34 -22.61
C TYR A 25 -4.31 11.45 -22.57
N ASN A 26 -4.72 12.70 -22.38
CA ASN A 26 -3.80 13.84 -22.35
C ASN A 26 -3.52 14.36 -20.94
N THR A 27 -3.93 13.61 -19.92
CA THR A 27 -3.71 13.93 -18.52
C THR A 27 -2.26 13.64 -18.09
N SER A 28 -1.97 13.85 -16.81
CA SER A 28 -0.66 13.59 -16.20
C SER A 28 -0.30 12.11 -16.01
N SER A 29 -1.12 11.16 -16.49
CA SER A 29 -0.83 9.72 -16.39
C SER A 29 0.52 9.35 -16.98
N LEU A 30 1.27 8.49 -16.31
CA LEU A 30 2.52 7.92 -16.81
C LEU A 30 2.26 7.05 -18.05
N ASP A 31 1.21 6.23 -17.97
CA ASP A 31 0.76 5.36 -19.07
C ASP A 31 -0.75 5.45 -19.23
N SER A 32 -1.18 6.15 -20.27
CA SER A 32 -2.59 6.25 -20.65
C SER A 32 -3.02 5.17 -21.64
N SER A 33 -2.10 4.40 -22.21
CA SER A 33 -2.38 3.38 -23.22
C SER A 33 -3.13 2.17 -22.65
N THR A 34 -2.89 1.83 -21.40
CA THR A 34 -3.51 0.71 -20.71
C THR A 34 -4.90 1.02 -20.15
N LEU A 35 -5.34 2.27 -20.17
CA LEU A 35 -6.58 2.77 -19.53
C LEU A 35 -6.70 2.40 -18.04
N PHE A 36 -5.62 1.99 -17.38
CA PHE A 36 -5.66 1.63 -15.97
C PHE A 36 -5.54 2.87 -15.10
N LEU A 37 -6.49 3.06 -14.17
CA LEU A 37 -6.53 4.25 -13.30
C LEU A 37 -5.27 4.37 -12.45
N LYS A 38 -4.82 5.61 -12.27
CA LYS A 38 -3.67 5.94 -11.41
C LYS A 38 -3.89 5.49 -9.96
N TYR A 39 -2.80 5.14 -9.30
CA TYR A 39 -2.75 4.78 -7.87
C TYR A 39 -3.61 3.57 -7.50
N ARG A 40 -3.72 2.61 -8.42
CA ARG A 40 -4.43 1.34 -8.19
C ARG A 40 -3.49 0.16 -8.33
N HIS A 41 -3.68 -0.82 -7.47
CA HIS A 41 -3.07 -2.14 -7.59
C HIS A 41 -3.99 -3.05 -8.38
N LYS A 42 -3.47 -3.76 -9.37
CA LYS A 42 -4.24 -4.70 -10.18
C LYS A 42 -4.63 -5.95 -9.40
N HIS A 43 -3.72 -6.42 -8.55
CA HIS A 43 -3.94 -7.56 -7.68
C HIS A 43 -3.73 -7.15 -6.23
N VAL A 44 -4.71 -7.46 -5.40
CA VAL A 44 -4.67 -7.28 -3.96
C VAL A 44 -5.12 -8.59 -3.33
N ALA A 45 -4.33 -9.10 -2.39
CA ALA A 45 -4.70 -10.26 -1.60
C ALA A 45 -4.47 -9.97 -0.12
N LYS A 46 -5.38 -10.46 0.71
CA LYS A 46 -5.27 -10.41 2.15
C LYS A 46 -5.71 -11.75 2.74
N LEU A 47 -4.91 -12.27 3.66
CA LEU A 47 -5.20 -13.48 4.42
C LEU A 47 -4.92 -13.22 5.89
N ASP A 48 -5.94 -13.35 6.72
CA ASP A 48 -5.82 -13.28 8.17
C ASP A 48 -6.02 -14.69 8.75
N MET A 49 -5.10 -15.12 9.59
CA MET A 49 -5.15 -16.41 10.28
C MET A 49 -5.04 -16.21 11.77
N GLU A 50 -5.79 -16.99 12.53
CA GLU A 50 -5.70 -17.02 13.97
C GLU A 50 -5.80 -18.47 14.46
N TYR A 51 -4.89 -18.82 15.38
CA TYR A 51 -4.87 -20.12 16.05
C TYR A 51 -4.91 -19.91 17.55
N LYS A 52 -5.85 -20.57 18.23
CA LYS A 52 -6.02 -20.50 19.69
C LYS A 52 -5.76 -21.86 20.32
N THR A 53 -5.00 -21.86 21.41
CA THR A 53 -4.74 -23.05 22.20
C THR A 53 -4.56 -22.67 23.67
N GLY A 54 -5.43 -23.19 24.55
CA GLY A 54 -5.44 -22.81 25.96
C GLY A 54 -5.56 -21.29 26.12
N ASN A 55 -4.64 -20.70 26.83
CA ASN A 55 -4.56 -19.26 27.11
C ASN A 55 -3.83 -18.47 26.02
N TRP A 56 -3.39 -19.10 24.94
CA TRP A 56 -2.60 -18.48 23.90
C TRP A 56 -3.41 -18.31 22.61
N SER A 57 -3.24 -17.15 21.96
CA SER A 57 -3.74 -16.87 20.62
C SER A 57 -2.59 -16.36 19.76
N PHE A 58 -2.41 -16.98 18.61
CA PHE A 58 -1.40 -16.63 17.61
C PHE A 58 -2.11 -16.13 16.37
N GLY A 59 -1.81 -14.93 15.92
CA GLY A 59 -2.40 -14.34 14.74
C GLY A 59 -1.35 -13.92 13.73
N SER A 60 -1.63 -14.09 12.45
CA SER A 60 -0.82 -13.56 11.36
C SER A 60 -1.72 -12.99 10.27
N SER A 61 -1.32 -11.84 9.73
CA SER A 61 -1.97 -11.15 8.62
C SER A 61 -0.99 -11.04 7.47
N PHE A 62 -1.36 -11.54 6.31
CA PHE A 62 -0.58 -11.50 5.07
C PHE A 62 -1.27 -10.55 4.11
N ARG A 63 -0.54 -9.58 3.58
CA ARG A 63 -1.04 -8.63 2.59
C ARG A 63 -0.12 -8.63 1.39
N TYR A 64 -0.70 -8.75 0.21
CA TYR A 64 -0.01 -8.56 -1.05
C TYR A 64 -0.70 -7.51 -1.88
N ASN A 65 0.06 -6.55 -2.39
CA ASN A 65 -0.37 -5.57 -3.37
C ASN A 65 0.57 -5.67 -4.57
N SER A 66 0.01 -5.87 -5.76
CA SER A 66 0.83 -5.86 -6.97
C SER A 66 1.44 -4.48 -7.20
N PHE A 67 2.45 -4.40 -8.06
CA PHE A 67 3.04 -3.14 -8.46
C PHE A 67 1.98 -2.15 -8.96
N MET A 68 2.14 -0.88 -8.60
CA MET A 68 1.27 0.20 -9.03
C MET A 68 1.70 0.66 -10.42
N LEU A 69 1.01 0.15 -11.46
CA LEU A 69 1.38 0.37 -12.85
C LEU A 69 1.32 1.83 -13.25
N ASN A 70 0.21 2.50 -12.92
CA ASN A 70 -0.02 3.87 -13.37
C ASN A 70 0.02 4.87 -12.21
N VAL A 71 0.82 5.90 -12.38
CA VAL A 71 1.01 7.03 -11.45
C VAL A 71 1.05 8.34 -12.24
N ASP A 72 1.08 9.47 -11.55
CA ASP A 72 1.35 10.74 -12.24
C ASP A 72 2.79 10.78 -12.77
N ARG A 73 2.93 11.23 -14.01
CA ARG A 73 4.21 11.34 -14.71
C ARG A 73 5.21 12.20 -13.96
N ILE A 74 4.75 13.17 -13.17
CA ILE A 74 5.61 14.03 -12.38
C ILE A 74 6.49 13.23 -11.42
N PHE A 75 5.99 12.13 -10.84
CA PHE A 75 6.75 11.30 -9.89
C PHE A 75 7.95 10.56 -10.50
N VAL A 76 8.02 10.46 -11.83
CA VAL A 76 9.14 9.86 -12.54
C VAL A 76 9.92 10.89 -13.37
N SER A 77 9.59 12.17 -13.22
CA SER A 77 10.29 13.25 -13.92
C SER A 77 11.59 13.61 -13.21
N SER A 78 12.61 14.01 -13.98
CA SER A 78 13.89 14.48 -13.44
C SER A 78 13.75 15.72 -12.55
N PHE A 79 12.74 16.56 -12.79
CA PHE A 79 12.44 17.70 -11.94
C PHE A 79 12.03 17.25 -10.54
N PHE A 80 11.12 16.29 -10.44
CA PHE A 80 10.64 15.79 -9.15
C PHE A 80 11.71 15.00 -8.40
N GLU A 81 12.57 14.29 -9.12
CA GLU A 81 13.72 13.57 -8.56
C GLU A 81 14.72 14.50 -7.85
N THR A 82 14.81 15.74 -8.27
CA THR A 82 15.63 16.77 -7.59
C THR A 82 15.05 17.15 -6.22
N ILE A 83 13.72 17.10 -6.08
CA ILE A 83 13.00 17.47 -4.85
C ILE A 83 12.85 16.26 -3.91
N VAL A 84 12.50 15.12 -4.47
CA VAL A 84 12.30 13.85 -3.75
C VAL A 84 13.10 12.76 -4.47
N PRO A 85 14.39 12.63 -4.14
CA PRO A 85 15.26 11.67 -4.82
C PRO A 85 14.85 10.22 -4.52
N GLY A 86 15.15 9.33 -5.47
CA GLY A 86 15.01 7.88 -5.31
C GLY A 86 13.64 7.30 -5.62
N ILE A 87 12.66 8.08 -6.07
CA ILE A 87 11.35 7.52 -6.46
C ILE A 87 11.45 6.59 -7.68
N PRO A 88 12.12 6.95 -8.78
CA PRO A 88 12.30 6.04 -9.90
C PRO A 88 12.96 4.73 -9.48
N GLN A 89 14.05 4.80 -8.71
CA GLN A 89 14.75 3.63 -8.19
C GLN A 89 13.85 2.76 -7.30
N SER A 90 13.15 3.37 -6.36
CA SER A 90 12.19 2.66 -5.50
C SER A 90 11.09 1.94 -6.30
N ARG A 91 10.64 2.53 -7.42
CA ARG A 91 9.67 1.87 -8.31
C ARG A 91 10.25 0.65 -9.03
N GLU A 92 11.52 0.69 -9.40
CA GLU A 92 12.22 -0.47 -9.98
C GLU A 92 12.38 -1.58 -8.93
N ASP A 93 12.84 -1.24 -7.75
CA ASP A 93 13.07 -2.18 -6.63
C ASP A 93 11.76 -2.87 -6.18
N LEU A 94 10.64 -2.16 -6.22
CA LEU A 94 9.31 -2.65 -5.82
C LEU A 94 8.46 -3.16 -7.00
N SER A 95 9.05 -3.35 -8.17
CA SER A 95 8.34 -3.76 -9.40
C SER A 95 7.58 -5.09 -9.28
N ASN A 96 7.94 -5.95 -8.34
CA ASN A 96 7.24 -7.22 -8.03
C ASN A 96 6.06 -7.06 -7.06
N GLY A 97 5.78 -5.82 -6.62
CA GLY A 97 4.78 -5.52 -5.61
C GLY A 97 5.27 -5.73 -4.17
N ASP A 98 4.36 -5.50 -3.23
CA ASP A 98 4.63 -5.52 -1.79
C ASP A 98 3.99 -6.72 -1.12
N PHE A 99 4.77 -7.46 -0.35
CA PHE A 99 4.30 -8.54 0.50
C PHE A 99 4.62 -8.22 1.96
N ILE A 100 3.59 -7.96 2.75
CA ILE A 100 3.69 -7.52 4.15
C ILE A 100 3.09 -8.58 5.06
N VAL A 101 3.80 -8.90 6.13
CA VAL A 101 3.35 -9.83 7.16
C VAL A 101 3.33 -9.12 8.51
N ASP A 102 2.18 -9.16 9.15
CA ASP A 102 2.01 -8.75 10.54
C ASP A 102 1.80 -10.00 11.41
N SER A 103 2.28 -9.99 12.64
CA SER A 103 2.13 -11.11 13.58
C SER A 103 1.72 -10.61 14.96
N ARG A 104 0.92 -11.41 15.66
CA ARG A 104 0.53 -11.13 17.04
C ARG A 104 0.50 -12.40 17.87
N ILE A 105 0.92 -12.28 19.11
CA ILE A 105 0.80 -13.31 20.13
C ILE A 105 0.07 -12.70 21.31
N ILE A 106 -0.98 -13.34 21.77
CA ILE A 106 -1.76 -12.89 22.93
C ILE A 106 -1.75 -14.03 23.95
N CYS A 107 -1.43 -13.71 25.20
CA CYS A 107 -1.50 -14.59 26.34
C CYS A 107 -2.59 -14.07 27.30
N GLN A 108 -3.63 -14.84 27.54
CA GLN A 108 -4.64 -14.57 28.57
C GLN A 108 -4.09 -15.07 29.90
N LEU A 109 -3.70 -14.16 30.80
CA LEU A 109 -3.11 -14.48 32.09
C LEU A 109 -4.19 -14.96 33.09
N ASN A 110 -5.36 -14.31 33.04
CA ASN A 110 -6.58 -14.68 33.78
C ASN A 110 -7.81 -14.09 33.06
N GLU A 111 -9.02 -14.24 33.62
CA GLU A 111 -10.26 -13.77 33.01
C GLU A 111 -10.27 -12.26 32.71
N ALA A 112 -9.56 -11.46 33.53
CA ALA A 112 -9.53 -10.02 33.42
C ALA A 112 -8.25 -9.47 32.74
N THR A 113 -7.18 -10.28 32.60
CA THR A 113 -5.86 -9.76 32.25
C THR A 113 -5.25 -10.45 31.06
N SER A 114 -4.77 -9.70 30.09
CA SER A 114 -4.06 -10.22 28.91
C SER A 114 -2.77 -9.46 28.62
N LEU A 115 -1.81 -10.16 28.04
CA LEU A 115 -0.58 -9.59 27.53
C LEU A 115 -0.46 -9.93 26.04
N SER A 116 -0.15 -8.91 25.23
CA SER A 116 -0.02 -9.09 23.77
C SER A 116 1.31 -8.57 23.27
N LEU A 117 1.96 -9.33 22.40
CA LEU A 117 3.09 -8.91 21.58
C LEU A 117 2.59 -8.76 20.14
N ILE A 118 2.77 -7.59 19.56
CA ILE A 118 2.33 -7.27 18.19
C ILE A 118 3.53 -6.81 17.39
N ILE A 119 3.77 -7.44 16.25
CA ILE A 119 4.85 -7.09 15.33
C ILE A 119 4.21 -6.76 13.99
N ASN A 120 4.22 -5.50 13.60
CA ASN A 120 3.81 -5.09 12.27
C ASN A 120 5.02 -5.05 11.34
N ASN A 121 4.82 -5.39 10.07
CA ASN A 121 5.87 -5.49 9.07
C ASN A 121 7.03 -6.39 9.54
N LEU A 122 6.72 -7.64 9.85
CA LEU A 122 7.63 -8.61 10.47
C LEU A 122 8.99 -8.72 9.75
N PHE A 123 8.99 -8.65 8.42
CA PHE A 123 10.20 -8.76 7.59
C PHE A 123 10.90 -7.42 7.34
N ASN A 124 10.42 -6.34 7.95
CA ASN A 124 10.95 -4.98 7.77
C ASN A 124 11.07 -4.58 6.29
N ARG A 125 10.03 -4.89 5.50
CA ARG A 125 9.99 -4.52 4.08
C ARG A 125 9.75 -3.02 3.94
N GLU A 126 10.52 -2.38 3.06
CA GLU A 126 10.17 -1.05 2.59
C GLU A 126 9.02 -1.16 1.60
N TYR A 127 7.96 -0.41 1.80
CA TYR A 127 6.80 -0.41 0.91
C TYR A 127 6.07 0.93 0.92
N GLN A 128 5.34 1.17 -0.15
CA GLN A 128 4.63 2.43 -0.38
C GLN A 128 3.18 2.13 -0.76
N THR A 129 2.25 2.92 -0.22
CA THR A 129 0.84 2.88 -0.63
C THR A 129 0.56 3.85 -1.78
N ARG A 130 1.43 4.83 -2.01
CA ARG A 130 1.46 5.77 -3.12
C ARG A 130 2.91 6.22 -3.32
N PRO A 131 3.30 6.75 -4.50
CA PRO A 131 4.61 7.35 -4.68
C PRO A 131 4.93 8.36 -3.57
N ALA A 132 6.15 8.34 -3.05
CA ALA A 132 6.63 9.17 -1.95
C ALA A 132 5.91 8.97 -0.59
N ASN A 133 4.99 8.02 -0.46
CA ASN A 133 4.33 7.69 0.81
C ASN A 133 4.90 6.40 1.39
N MET A 134 6.10 6.51 1.97
CA MET A 134 6.74 5.39 2.66
C MET A 134 5.93 4.99 3.90
N MET A 135 5.67 3.71 4.03
CA MET A 135 4.99 3.14 5.17
C MET A 135 5.96 2.84 6.31
N ALA A 136 5.42 2.66 7.51
CA ALA A 136 6.23 2.42 8.70
C ALA A 136 7.12 1.18 8.54
N PRO A 137 8.38 1.23 8.99
CA PRO A 137 9.24 0.06 9.12
C PRO A 137 8.65 -0.93 10.14
N ARG A 138 9.34 -2.02 10.38
CA ARG A 138 8.92 -2.96 11.43
C ARG A 138 8.72 -2.24 12.76
N THR A 139 7.53 -2.43 13.35
CA THR A 139 7.22 -1.95 14.69
C THR A 139 6.92 -3.12 15.62
N VAL A 140 7.41 -3.04 16.85
CA VAL A 140 7.15 -4.01 17.90
C VAL A 140 6.43 -3.31 19.04
N SER A 141 5.29 -3.84 19.43
CA SER A 141 4.47 -3.28 20.50
C SER A 141 4.10 -4.35 21.52
N ILE A 142 4.16 -3.98 22.80
CA ILE A 142 3.63 -4.78 23.91
C ILE A 142 2.38 -4.09 24.41
N LYS A 143 1.27 -4.82 24.52
CA LYS A 143 0.01 -4.32 25.03
C LYS A 143 -0.39 -5.13 26.26
N PHE A 144 -0.67 -4.43 27.34
CA PHE A 144 -1.32 -4.97 28.52
C PHE A 144 -2.81 -4.61 28.49
N GLY A 145 -3.67 -5.60 28.62
CA GLY A 145 -5.12 -5.44 28.66
C GLY A 145 -5.66 -5.79 30.05
N LEU A 146 -6.51 -4.93 30.58
CA LEU A 146 -7.27 -5.17 31.83
C LEU A 146 -8.75 -4.93 31.54
N SER A 147 -9.58 -5.93 31.83
CA SER A 147 -11.04 -5.85 31.78
C SER A 147 -11.56 -5.71 33.21
N LEU A 148 -12.32 -4.65 33.48
CA LEU A 148 -12.95 -4.35 34.79
C LEU A 148 -14.40 -4.81 34.78
#